data_c84a5bde4b914ebadb6c13f7fb51578a
#
_entry.id   c84a5bde4b914ebadb6c13f7fb51578a
#
_cell.length_a   1.000
_cell.length_b   1.000
_cell.length_c   1.000
_cell.angle_alpha   90.00
_cell.angle_beta   90.00
_cell.angle_gamma   90.00
#
_symmetry.space_group_name_H-M   'P 1'
#
loop_
_entity.id
_entity.type
_entity.pdbx_description
1 polymer ?
#
loop_
_entity_poly.entity_id
_entity_poly.type
_entity_poly.pdbx_seq_one_letter_code
_entity_poly.pdbx_strand_id
1 'polypeptide(L)'
;MKQLFVILTLLVTVTLNAQELTVEQHLEDFDIVVRQVEENYSGFTAKVDSLNHLAYINFKAELRGQVGTGAKRGRDVGAEYTAFFADYHLFITDGGFNCTQEYMPKHKQIPHYWDSIEYHPSKLACKVTDRTFLIRFPSCSGDPTIDWVKESIKSYLQSGCDNLIIDIRGNNGGQDTYYKPYLELLYDHMGTTEGVEFYNSEANREACIQVAESRGNPKWLTSLIKRLKESENDTFVIWDEETSSIEYDSISSKPIKAAIIIDRLVSSSAEQMLLELKATSHRTTIYGQDNTLGCIDFSNTRPAAQLPNCKAMLYIPMTRSVRIAKGISIDETGIKPDVRIKLPLPKNLTDIIDEWTVWVAHDLEKE
;
A
#
# COMPACT_ATOMS: atom_id res chain seq x y z
N MET A 1 -32.39 -65.97 8.37
CA MET A 1 -31.21 -65.55 9.18
C MET A 1 -30.45 -64.49 8.38
N LYS A 2 -30.61 -63.27 8.72
CA LYS A 2 -29.83 -62.13 8.11
C LYS A 2 -28.67 -61.81 9.05
N GLN A 3 -27.46 -62.06 8.58
CA GLN A 3 -26.23 -61.67 9.31
C GLN A 3 -26.00 -60.17 9.14
N LEU A 4 -25.97 -59.47 10.24
CA LEU A 4 -25.65 -58.04 10.34
C LEU A 4 -24.12 -57.92 10.44
N PHE A 5 -23.45 -57.39 9.40
CA PHE A 5 -22.04 -56.99 9.43
C PHE A 5 -21.93 -55.63 10.08
N VAL A 6 -21.39 -55.58 11.28
CA VAL A 6 -21.00 -54.31 11.93
C VAL A 6 -19.57 -53.99 11.50
N ILE A 7 -19.42 -52.96 10.66
CA ILE A 7 -18.10 -52.39 10.31
C ILE A 7 -17.75 -51.40 11.41
N LEU A 8 -16.78 -51.79 12.24
CA LEU A 8 -16.17 -50.92 13.25
C LEU A 8 -15.13 -50.04 12.57
N THR A 9 -15.47 -48.79 12.24
CA THR A 9 -14.54 -47.80 11.70
C THR A 9 -13.72 -47.22 12.85
N LEU A 10 -12.45 -47.63 12.99
CA LEU A 10 -11.51 -47.05 13.90
C LEU A 10 -11.13 -45.66 13.37
N LEU A 11 -11.67 -44.57 13.94
CA LEU A 11 -11.19 -43.21 13.75
C LEU A 11 -9.88 -43.06 14.52
N VAL A 12 -8.76 -43.18 13.81
CA VAL A 12 -7.46 -42.77 14.32
C VAL A 12 -7.41 -41.25 14.21
N THR A 13 -7.71 -40.55 15.31
CA THR A 13 -7.43 -39.13 15.45
C THR A 13 -5.91 -38.96 15.59
N VAL A 14 -5.24 -38.67 14.49
CA VAL A 14 -3.86 -38.15 14.51
C VAL A 14 -3.94 -36.75 15.05
N THR A 15 -3.75 -36.54 16.33
CA THR A 15 -3.43 -35.24 16.90
C THR A 15 -2.03 -34.88 16.40
N LEU A 16 -1.95 -34.06 15.36
CA LEU A 16 -0.72 -33.35 15.02
C LEU A 16 -0.47 -32.37 16.18
N ASN A 17 0.29 -32.82 17.18
CA ASN A 17 0.92 -31.94 18.13
C ASN A 17 1.90 -31.08 17.33
N ALA A 18 1.53 -29.85 16.99
CA ALA A 18 2.50 -28.87 16.55
C ALA A 18 3.52 -28.74 17.68
N GLN A 19 4.73 -29.23 17.45
CA GLN A 19 5.83 -29.14 18.43
C GLN A 19 6.08 -27.67 18.71
N GLU A 20 5.97 -27.26 19.98
CA GLU A 20 6.32 -25.89 20.36
C GLU A 20 7.78 -25.61 20.00
N LEU A 21 8.02 -24.46 19.39
CA LEU A 21 9.37 -24.03 19.01
C LEU A 21 10.20 -23.76 20.27
N THR A 22 11.49 -24.09 20.22
CA THR A 22 12.44 -23.80 21.31
C THR A 22 12.80 -22.31 21.31
N VAL A 23 13.38 -21.82 22.40
CA VAL A 23 13.90 -20.45 22.51
C VAL A 23 14.94 -20.18 21.43
N GLU A 24 15.81 -21.13 21.14
CA GLU A 24 16.84 -21.03 20.10
C GLU A 24 16.23 -20.86 18.71
N GLN A 25 15.17 -21.61 18.41
CA GLN A 25 14.43 -21.48 17.15
C GLN A 25 13.73 -20.12 17.01
N HIS A 26 13.18 -19.61 18.10
CA HIS A 26 12.61 -18.27 18.12
C HIS A 26 13.66 -17.17 17.96
N LEU A 27 14.85 -17.34 18.56
CA LEU A 27 15.98 -16.41 18.39
C LEU A 27 16.50 -16.44 16.96
N GLU A 28 16.61 -17.60 16.33
CA GLU A 28 17.01 -17.73 14.92
C GLU A 28 16.05 -16.98 13.99
N ASP A 29 14.73 -17.18 14.15
CA ASP A 29 13.72 -16.46 13.37
C ASP A 29 13.86 -14.94 13.54
N PHE A 30 14.01 -14.45 14.78
CA PHE A 30 14.16 -13.03 15.06
C PHE A 30 15.47 -12.45 14.48
N ASP A 31 16.60 -13.14 14.67
CA ASP A 31 17.90 -12.70 14.15
C ASP A 31 17.91 -12.63 12.61
N ILE A 32 17.14 -13.49 11.92
CA ILE A 32 16.92 -13.40 10.47
C ILE A 32 16.13 -12.13 10.09
N VAL A 33 15.06 -11.83 10.83
CA VAL A 33 14.28 -10.60 10.59
C VAL A 33 15.16 -9.37 10.71
N VAL A 34 15.92 -9.26 11.82
CA VAL A 34 16.82 -8.13 12.06
C VAL A 34 17.82 -7.97 10.92
N ARG A 35 18.54 -9.04 10.58
CA ARG A 35 19.55 -9.02 9.53
C ARG A 35 18.95 -8.61 8.18
N GLN A 36 17.83 -9.19 7.79
CA GLN A 36 17.18 -8.86 6.51
C GLN A 36 16.76 -7.41 6.43
N VAL A 37 16.26 -6.85 7.54
CA VAL A 37 15.87 -5.43 7.57
C VAL A 37 17.11 -4.53 7.55
N GLU A 38 18.11 -4.79 8.37
CA GLU A 38 19.32 -3.96 8.41
C GLU A 38 20.09 -3.94 7.08
N GLU A 39 20.13 -5.07 6.36
CA GLU A 39 20.90 -5.23 5.12
C GLU A 39 20.11 -4.84 3.86
N ASN A 40 18.77 -4.94 3.86
CA ASN A 40 18.02 -4.91 2.60
C ASN A 40 16.85 -3.92 2.55
N TYR A 41 16.43 -3.38 3.71
CA TYR A 41 15.31 -2.44 3.74
C TYR A 41 15.74 -1.06 3.24
N SER A 42 15.10 -0.58 2.16
CA SER A 42 15.41 0.71 1.54
C SER A 42 15.16 1.93 2.45
N GLY A 43 14.34 1.76 3.49
CA GLY A 43 14.04 2.80 4.47
C GLY A 43 14.98 2.82 5.68
N PHE A 44 15.86 1.82 5.85
CA PHE A 44 16.63 1.66 7.10
C PHE A 44 17.40 2.93 7.49
N THR A 45 18.20 3.47 6.60
CA THR A 45 19.04 4.66 6.87
C THR A 45 18.24 5.97 7.01
N ALA A 46 17.01 6.01 6.49
CA ALA A 46 16.12 7.15 6.67
C ALA A 46 15.34 7.07 8.01
N LYS A 47 15.12 5.87 8.53
CA LYS A 47 14.36 5.63 9.77
C LYS A 47 15.28 5.46 10.99
N VAL A 48 16.53 5.08 10.79
CA VAL A 48 17.55 4.95 11.84
C VAL A 48 18.72 5.87 11.52
N ASP A 49 18.72 7.05 12.13
CA ASP A 49 19.71 8.10 11.96
C ASP A 49 20.56 8.30 13.23
N SER A 50 21.44 9.30 13.22
CA SER A 50 22.30 9.62 14.36
C SER A 50 21.52 10.05 15.63
N LEU A 51 20.28 10.52 15.49
CA LEU A 51 19.46 11.02 16.61
C LEU A 51 18.79 9.87 17.37
N ASN A 52 18.40 8.80 16.67
CA ASN A 52 17.65 7.68 17.25
C ASN A 52 18.43 6.37 17.28
N HIS A 53 19.67 6.32 16.77
CA HIS A 53 20.47 5.09 16.67
C HIS A 53 20.61 4.35 18.00
N LEU A 54 20.88 5.08 19.09
CA LEU A 54 21.01 4.48 20.42
C LEU A 54 19.68 3.88 20.90
N ALA A 55 18.57 4.58 20.66
CA ALA A 55 17.23 4.09 21.00
C ALA A 55 16.92 2.82 20.20
N TYR A 56 17.25 2.79 18.91
CA TYR A 56 17.12 1.61 18.07
C TYR A 56 17.92 0.40 18.59
N ILE A 57 19.20 0.60 18.93
CA ILE A 57 20.05 -0.49 19.45
C ILE A 57 19.48 -1.06 20.76
N ASN A 58 19.06 -0.18 21.69
CA ASN A 58 18.46 -0.60 22.96
C ASN A 58 17.14 -1.35 22.73
N PHE A 59 16.29 -0.87 21.87
CA PHE A 59 15.02 -1.52 21.49
C PHE A 59 15.25 -2.92 20.91
N LYS A 60 16.17 -3.04 19.95
CA LYS A 60 16.55 -4.33 19.36
C LYS A 60 17.07 -5.32 20.42
N ALA A 61 17.93 -4.86 21.34
CA ALA A 61 18.48 -5.68 22.42
C ALA A 61 17.40 -6.12 23.43
N GLU A 62 16.45 -5.23 23.76
CA GLU A 62 15.31 -5.55 24.62
C GLU A 62 14.44 -6.65 23.99
N LEU A 63 14.06 -6.48 22.72
CA LEU A 63 13.26 -7.46 21.99
C LEU A 63 13.94 -8.83 21.94
N ARG A 64 15.25 -8.86 21.65
CA ARG A 64 16.03 -10.10 21.65
C ARG A 64 16.07 -10.75 23.04
N GLY A 65 16.16 -9.94 24.10
CA GLY A 65 16.07 -10.42 25.49
C GLY A 65 14.71 -11.04 25.83
N GLN A 66 13.61 -10.47 25.34
CA GLN A 66 12.27 -11.03 25.53
C GLN A 66 12.13 -12.41 24.87
N VAL A 67 12.71 -12.62 23.69
CA VAL A 67 12.78 -13.94 23.04
C VAL A 67 13.66 -14.89 23.86
N GLY A 68 14.85 -14.46 24.27
CA GLY A 68 15.82 -15.27 25.01
C GLY A 68 15.31 -15.75 26.35
N THR A 69 14.39 -15.04 26.99
CA THR A 69 13.74 -15.50 28.25
C THR A 69 12.48 -16.33 28.00
N GLY A 70 12.07 -16.53 26.74
CA GLY A 70 10.83 -17.21 26.38
C GLY A 70 9.56 -16.39 26.68
N ALA A 71 9.69 -15.09 26.98
CA ALA A 71 8.55 -14.22 27.27
C ALA A 71 7.69 -13.96 26.03
N LYS A 72 8.30 -13.92 24.83
CA LYS A 72 7.61 -13.74 23.56
C LYS A 72 8.16 -14.68 22.47
N ARG A 73 7.33 -14.97 21.46
CA ARG A 73 7.73 -15.76 20.29
C ARG A 73 8.53 -14.91 19.31
N GLY A 74 9.51 -15.52 18.61
CA GLY A 74 10.35 -14.81 17.63
C GLY A 74 9.57 -14.10 16.54
N ARG A 75 8.46 -14.69 16.03
CA ARG A 75 7.56 -14.07 15.06
C ARG A 75 6.92 -12.78 15.60
N ASP A 76 6.37 -12.82 16.81
CA ASP A 76 5.65 -11.69 17.40
C ASP A 76 6.63 -10.54 17.70
N VAL A 77 7.83 -10.87 18.16
CA VAL A 77 8.89 -9.87 18.36
C VAL A 77 9.43 -9.33 17.04
N GLY A 78 9.53 -10.18 16.02
CA GLY A 78 9.85 -9.73 14.66
C GLY A 78 8.82 -8.75 14.09
N ALA A 79 7.53 -8.99 14.35
CA ALA A 79 6.44 -8.08 13.96
C ALA A 79 6.52 -6.75 14.74
N GLU A 80 6.80 -6.79 16.03
CA GLU A 80 7.04 -5.59 16.85
C GLU A 80 8.28 -4.82 16.38
N TYR A 81 9.35 -5.53 16.00
CA TYR A 81 10.55 -4.93 15.45
C TYR A 81 10.29 -4.22 14.12
N THR A 82 9.57 -4.85 13.19
CA THR A 82 9.23 -4.21 11.91
C THR A 82 8.30 -3.00 12.09
N ALA A 83 7.42 -3.02 13.08
CA ALA A 83 6.53 -1.90 13.40
C ALA A 83 7.28 -0.65 13.91
N PHE A 84 8.49 -0.78 14.45
CA PHE A 84 9.35 0.34 14.86
C PHE A 84 9.56 1.35 13.73
N PHE A 85 9.65 0.87 12.50
CA PHE A 85 9.91 1.71 11.31
C PHE A 85 8.66 2.47 10.82
N ALA A 86 7.48 2.16 11.35
CA ALA A 86 6.21 2.80 10.98
C ALA A 86 5.94 2.82 9.47
N ASP A 87 6.37 1.78 8.75
CA ASP A 87 6.24 1.58 7.31
C ASP A 87 5.33 0.38 7.02
N TYR A 88 4.19 0.61 6.36
CA TYR A 88 3.23 -0.45 6.04
C TYR A 88 3.71 -1.41 4.94
N HIS A 89 4.75 -1.04 4.19
CA HIS A 89 5.38 -1.93 3.22
C HIS A 89 6.45 -2.86 3.85
N LEU A 90 6.81 -2.64 5.12
CA LEU A 90 7.71 -3.49 5.91
C LEU A 90 6.88 -4.27 6.94
N PHE A 91 6.66 -5.57 6.69
CA PHE A 91 5.76 -6.35 7.53
C PHE A 91 6.07 -7.85 7.54
N ILE A 92 5.53 -8.54 8.54
CA ILE A 92 5.53 -10.01 8.65
C ILE A 92 4.11 -10.51 8.50
N THR A 93 3.93 -11.58 7.70
CA THR A 93 2.65 -12.29 7.59
C THR A 93 2.75 -13.71 8.12
N ASP A 94 1.67 -14.17 8.74
CA ASP A 94 1.47 -15.58 9.13
C ASP A 94 0.09 -16.01 8.68
N GLY A 95 0.02 -17.07 7.84
CA GLY A 95 -1.24 -17.55 7.29
C GLY A 95 -2.05 -16.49 6.50
N GLY A 96 -1.38 -15.46 5.96
CA GLY A 96 -2.01 -14.34 5.23
C GLY A 96 -2.39 -13.13 6.10
N PHE A 97 -2.22 -13.21 7.43
CA PHE A 97 -2.45 -12.07 8.33
C PHE A 97 -1.19 -11.24 8.49
N ASN A 98 -1.33 -9.91 8.43
CA ASN A 98 -0.25 -8.97 8.72
C ASN A 98 -0.07 -8.81 10.23
N CYS A 99 0.93 -9.49 10.80
CA CYS A 99 1.22 -9.48 12.22
C CYS A 99 1.79 -8.13 12.71
N THR A 100 2.46 -7.37 11.83
CA THR A 100 3.11 -6.09 12.17
C THR A 100 2.08 -5.01 12.53
N GLN A 101 0.89 -5.06 11.92
CA GLN A 101 -0.14 -4.03 12.10
C GLN A 101 -0.57 -3.85 13.57
N GLU A 102 -0.58 -4.91 14.36
CA GLU A 102 -0.95 -4.86 15.79
C GLU A 102 0.03 -4.01 16.63
N TYR A 103 1.29 -3.92 16.19
CA TYR A 103 2.37 -3.21 16.88
C TYR A 103 2.63 -1.81 16.34
N MET A 104 1.98 -1.41 15.24
CA MET A 104 2.15 -0.08 14.66
C MET A 104 1.91 1.04 15.67
N PRO A 105 2.65 2.16 15.62
CA PRO A 105 2.40 3.32 16.47
C PRO A 105 0.94 3.79 16.37
N LYS A 106 0.37 4.27 17.47
CA LYS A 106 -1.06 4.66 17.55
C LYS A 106 -1.54 5.56 16.42
N HIS A 107 -0.71 6.52 16.00
CA HIS A 107 -1.04 7.44 14.91
C HIS A 107 -1.06 6.76 13.53
N LYS A 108 -0.48 5.56 13.43
CA LYS A 108 -0.48 4.72 12.22
C LYS A 108 -1.53 3.61 12.28
N GLN A 109 -2.06 3.27 13.44
CA GLN A 109 -3.07 2.20 13.54
C GLN A 109 -4.33 2.57 12.75
N ILE A 110 -4.85 1.60 12.02
CA ILE A 110 -6.18 1.70 11.42
C ILE A 110 -7.20 1.51 12.56
N PRO A 111 -8.09 2.46 12.77
CA PRO A 111 -9.05 2.37 13.87
C PRO A 111 -9.95 1.13 13.75
N HIS A 112 -10.09 0.35 14.83
CA HIS A 112 -10.92 -0.86 14.87
C HIS A 112 -12.41 -0.63 14.57
N TYR A 113 -12.91 0.62 14.62
CA TYR A 113 -14.29 0.89 14.25
C TYR A 113 -14.59 0.58 12.77
N TRP A 114 -13.57 0.54 11.90
CA TRP A 114 -13.70 0.08 10.52
C TRP A 114 -14.16 -1.38 10.44
N ASP A 115 -13.78 -2.21 11.43
CA ASP A 115 -14.20 -3.61 11.52
C ASP A 115 -15.66 -3.76 11.97
N SER A 116 -16.23 -2.72 12.61
CA SER A 116 -17.60 -2.72 13.14
C SER A 116 -18.65 -2.19 12.17
N ILE A 117 -18.24 -1.72 10.98
CA ILE A 117 -19.13 -1.23 9.94
C ILE A 117 -18.94 -2.10 8.68
N GLU A 118 -20.01 -2.27 7.90
CA GLU A 118 -19.94 -2.95 6.60
C GLU A 118 -19.23 -2.07 5.57
N TYR A 119 -17.92 -1.86 5.79
CA TYR A 119 -17.10 -0.97 4.97
C TYR A 119 -16.38 -1.75 3.88
N HIS A 120 -17.13 -2.15 2.87
CA HIS A 120 -16.63 -2.88 1.71
C HIS A 120 -16.92 -2.09 0.43
N PRO A 121 -16.13 -1.03 0.13
CA PRO A 121 -16.35 -0.23 -1.07
C PRO A 121 -16.28 -1.13 -2.31
N SER A 122 -17.37 -1.19 -3.07
CA SER A 122 -17.40 -1.89 -4.36
C SER A 122 -17.29 -0.89 -5.50
N LYS A 123 -16.82 -1.36 -6.67
CA LYS A 123 -16.78 -0.55 -7.89
C LYS A 123 -18.19 -0.12 -8.29
N LEU A 124 -18.35 1.17 -8.63
CA LEU A 124 -19.63 1.76 -9.01
C LEU A 124 -19.39 2.85 -10.06
N ALA A 125 -20.25 2.93 -11.07
CA ALA A 125 -20.24 4.00 -12.05
C ALA A 125 -21.69 4.40 -12.38
N CYS A 126 -22.13 5.57 -11.90
CA CYS A 126 -23.52 6.01 -12.06
C CYS A 126 -23.67 7.53 -11.89
N LYS A 127 -24.80 8.09 -12.31
CA LYS A 127 -25.20 9.47 -11.97
C LYS A 127 -25.54 9.57 -10.47
N VAL A 128 -25.07 10.64 -9.83
CA VAL A 128 -25.51 11.07 -8.49
C VAL A 128 -26.61 12.09 -8.61
N THR A 129 -26.43 13.04 -9.54
CA THR A 129 -27.41 14.08 -9.92
C THR A 129 -27.44 14.21 -11.43
N ASP A 130 -28.24 15.13 -11.97
CA ASP A 130 -28.24 15.42 -13.40
C ASP A 130 -26.92 16.03 -13.91
N ARG A 131 -26.11 16.63 -13.00
CA ARG A 131 -24.88 17.34 -13.32
C ARG A 131 -23.62 16.62 -12.86
N THR A 132 -23.72 15.65 -11.94
CA THR A 132 -22.56 14.98 -11.30
C THR A 132 -22.63 13.48 -11.48
N PHE A 133 -21.54 12.90 -11.95
CA PHE A 133 -21.33 11.45 -12.11
C PHE A 133 -20.35 10.93 -11.06
N LEU A 134 -20.56 9.72 -10.59
CA LEU A 134 -19.69 8.99 -9.64
C LEU A 134 -19.00 7.83 -10.32
N ILE A 135 -17.70 7.72 -10.09
CA ILE A 135 -16.92 6.49 -10.31
C ILE A 135 -16.30 6.12 -8.96
N ARG A 136 -16.69 4.98 -8.35
CA ARG A 136 -16.02 4.42 -7.18
C ARG A 136 -14.98 3.42 -7.62
N PHE A 137 -13.73 3.69 -7.27
CA PHE A 137 -12.53 2.96 -7.68
C PHE A 137 -11.77 2.45 -6.45
N PRO A 138 -12.18 1.32 -5.85
CA PRO A 138 -11.71 0.88 -4.53
C PRO A 138 -10.36 0.14 -4.56
N SER A 139 -9.74 -0.08 -5.72
CA SER A 139 -8.46 -0.81 -5.81
C SER A 139 -7.72 -0.49 -7.11
N CYS A 140 -6.39 -0.42 -7.02
CA CYS A 140 -5.47 -0.42 -8.17
C CYS A 140 -4.96 -1.84 -8.49
N SER A 141 -5.71 -2.90 -8.15
CA SER A 141 -5.28 -4.28 -8.32
C SER A 141 -6.50 -5.21 -8.55
N GLY A 142 -6.43 -6.02 -9.61
CA GLY A 142 -7.39 -7.09 -9.88
C GLY A 142 -8.80 -6.64 -10.24
N ASP A 143 -9.61 -6.30 -9.25
CA ASP A 143 -10.97 -5.78 -9.42
C ASP A 143 -11.10 -4.42 -8.72
N PRO A 144 -11.47 -3.32 -9.43
CA PRO A 144 -11.83 -3.29 -10.86
C PRO A 144 -10.66 -3.56 -11.81
N THR A 145 -10.99 -4.08 -13.01
CA THR A 145 -10.01 -4.28 -14.09
C THR A 145 -9.70 -2.96 -14.80
N ILE A 146 -8.58 -2.88 -15.53
CA ILE A 146 -8.23 -1.72 -16.36
C ILE A 146 -9.28 -1.44 -17.45
N ASP A 147 -9.91 -2.48 -17.98
CA ASP A 147 -10.99 -2.32 -18.97
C ASP A 147 -12.24 -1.71 -18.33
N TRP A 148 -12.57 -2.09 -17.10
CA TRP A 148 -13.65 -1.46 -16.35
C TRP A 148 -13.37 0.03 -16.07
N VAL A 149 -12.12 0.38 -15.74
CA VAL A 149 -11.69 1.79 -15.56
C VAL A 149 -11.97 2.60 -16.81
N LYS A 150 -11.54 2.10 -17.97
CA LYS A 150 -11.78 2.76 -19.27
C LYS A 150 -13.27 2.86 -19.60
N GLU A 151 -14.05 1.81 -19.34
CA GLU A 151 -15.49 1.82 -19.61
C GLU A 151 -16.24 2.76 -18.63
N SER A 152 -15.81 2.89 -17.39
CA SER A 152 -16.38 3.85 -16.43
C SER A 152 -16.16 5.31 -16.88
N ILE A 153 -15.00 5.63 -17.42
CA ILE A 153 -14.70 6.94 -18.01
C ILE A 153 -15.61 7.21 -19.23
N LYS A 154 -15.75 6.23 -20.12
CA LYS A 154 -16.64 6.33 -21.27
C LYS A 154 -18.10 6.55 -20.85
N SER A 155 -18.57 5.82 -19.83
CA SER A 155 -19.91 6.00 -19.25
C SER A 155 -20.10 7.41 -18.70
N TYR A 156 -19.10 7.95 -18.01
CA TYR A 156 -19.11 9.35 -17.57
C TYR A 156 -19.22 10.32 -18.75
N LEU A 157 -18.39 10.20 -19.77
CA LEU A 157 -18.40 11.11 -20.93
C LEU A 157 -19.73 11.06 -21.70
N GLN A 158 -20.38 9.90 -21.73
CA GLN A 158 -21.71 9.70 -22.35
C GLN A 158 -22.88 10.18 -21.47
N SER A 159 -22.65 10.34 -20.16
CA SER A 159 -23.72 10.70 -19.21
C SER A 159 -24.29 12.08 -19.39
N GLY A 160 -23.56 13.00 -20.03
CA GLY A 160 -23.90 14.41 -20.13
C GLY A 160 -23.56 15.23 -18.88
N CYS A 161 -23.07 14.62 -17.79
CA CYS A 161 -22.71 15.33 -16.57
C CYS A 161 -21.50 16.25 -16.78
N ASP A 162 -21.48 17.37 -16.07
CA ASP A 162 -20.38 18.35 -16.11
C ASP A 162 -19.29 18.02 -15.09
N ASN A 163 -19.68 17.43 -13.95
CA ASN A 163 -18.81 17.16 -12.83
C ASN A 163 -18.58 15.66 -12.66
N LEU A 164 -17.42 15.31 -12.09
CA LEU A 164 -17.03 13.95 -11.81
C LEU A 164 -16.58 13.80 -10.35
N ILE A 165 -17.08 12.78 -9.68
CA ILE A 165 -16.54 12.29 -8.41
C ILE A 165 -15.79 10.99 -8.69
N ILE A 166 -14.51 10.90 -8.28
CA ILE A 166 -13.78 9.65 -8.20
C ILE A 166 -13.63 9.31 -6.73
N ASP A 167 -14.33 8.29 -6.28
CA ASP A 167 -14.31 7.81 -4.90
C ASP A 167 -13.29 6.68 -4.78
N ILE A 168 -12.18 6.96 -4.10
CA ILE A 168 -11.10 6.00 -3.87
C ILE A 168 -11.03 5.52 -2.42
N ARG A 169 -12.08 5.71 -1.64
CA ARG A 169 -12.14 5.19 -0.26
C ARG A 169 -11.90 3.69 -0.25
N GLY A 170 -11.11 3.22 0.73
CA GLY A 170 -10.69 1.83 0.84
C GLY A 170 -9.62 1.39 -0.15
N ASN A 171 -9.17 2.25 -1.07
CA ASN A 171 -8.16 1.88 -2.07
C ASN A 171 -6.76 1.86 -1.43
N ASN A 172 -6.26 0.68 -1.16
CA ASN A 172 -4.94 0.45 -0.58
C ASN A 172 -3.80 0.36 -1.63
N GLY A 173 -4.06 0.83 -2.86
CA GLY A 173 -3.07 0.87 -3.93
C GLY A 173 -3.03 -0.37 -4.81
N GLY A 174 -1.86 -0.67 -5.34
CA GLY A 174 -1.61 -1.74 -6.30
C GLY A 174 -0.65 -1.31 -7.41
N GLN A 175 -1.12 -1.19 -8.65
CA GLN A 175 -0.32 -0.81 -9.81
C GLN A 175 -0.76 0.55 -10.36
N ASP A 176 0.18 1.43 -10.64
CA ASP A 176 -0.06 2.79 -11.15
C ASP A 176 -0.80 2.82 -12.49
N THR A 177 -0.63 1.79 -13.32
CA THR A 177 -1.32 1.67 -14.61
C THR A 177 -2.84 1.73 -14.51
N TYR A 178 -3.42 1.40 -13.35
CA TYR A 178 -4.87 1.40 -13.15
C TYR A 178 -5.46 2.80 -13.04
N TYR A 179 -4.77 3.76 -12.43
CA TYR A 179 -5.28 5.11 -12.26
C TYR A 179 -4.87 6.08 -13.39
N LYS A 180 -3.86 5.74 -14.19
CA LYS A 180 -3.39 6.61 -15.29
C LYS A 180 -4.49 7.13 -16.23
N PRO A 181 -5.52 6.35 -16.62
CA PRO A 181 -6.61 6.89 -17.42
C PRO A 181 -7.40 8.01 -16.75
N TYR A 182 -7.47 8.02 -15.40
CA TYR A 182 -8.10 9.12 -14.67
C TYR A 182 -7.23 10.38 -14.66
N LEU A 183 -5.88 10.21 -14.56
CA LEU A 183 -4.98 11.35 -14.70
C LEU A 183 -5.13 12.03 -16.06
N GLU A 184 -5.12 11.24 -17.15
CA GLU A 184 -5.31 11.76 -18.50
C GLU A 184 -6.65 12.52 -18.64
N LEU A 185 -7.74 11.99 -18.09
CA LEU A 185 -9.04 12.64 -18.10
C LEU A 185 -9.05 13.97 -17.35
N LEU A 186 -8.35 14.02 -16.19
CA LEU A 186 -8.39 15.16 -15.27
C LEU A 186 -7.27 16.18 -15.52
N TYR A 187 -6.31 15.85 -16.37
CA TYR A 187 -5.18 16.69 -16.73
C TYR A 187 -5.61 18.04 -17.31
N ASP A 188 -5.00 19.14 -16.87
CA ASP A 188 -5.20 20.48 -17.42
C ASP A 188 -3.91 21.31 -17.56
N HIS A 189 -2.81 20.85 -16.98
CA HIS A 189 -1.49 21.49 -17.16
C HIS A 189 -0.36 20.51 -16.90
N MET A 190 0.80 20.77 -17.48
CA MET A 190 2.03 20.01 -17.25
C MET A 190 2.46 20.11 -15.80
N GLY A 191 2.78 18.99 -15.21
CA GLY A 191 3.32 18.88 -13.87
C GLY A 191 4.55 17.96 -13.82
N THR A 192 5.01 17.68 -12.62
CA THR A 192 6.12 16.76 -12.37
C THR A 192 5.77 15.78 -11.26
N THR A 193 6.38 14.60 -11.32
CA THR A 193 6.34 13.61 -10.25
C THR A 193 7.76 13.25 -9.82
N GLU A 194 7.92 12.96 -8.53
CA GLU A 194 9.19 12.50 -7.99
C GLU A 194 9.43 11.05 -8.37
N GLY A 195 10.64 10.74 -8.78
CA GLY A 195 11.08 9.39 -9.09
C GLY A 195 11.30 8.54 -7.84
N VAL A 196 11.79 7.33 -8.11
CA VAL A 196 12.19 6.39 -7.07
C VAL A 196 13.63 5.95 -7.27
N GLU A 197 14.31 5.64 -6.18
CA GLU A 197 15.63 5.06 -6.17
C GLU A 197 15.60 3.68 -5.53
N PHE A 198 16.34 2.76 -6.13
CA PHE A 198 16.42 1.36 -5.74
C PHE A 198 17.59 1.18 -4.77
N TYR A 199 17.39 0.53 -3.64
CA TYR A 199 18.45 0.16 -2.72
C TYR A 199 19.19 -1.09 -3.22
N ASN A 200 20.42 -0.90 -3.69
CA ASN A 200 21.22 -1.90 -4.40
C ASN A 200 21.94 -2.88 -3.45
N SER A 201 21.23 -3.49 -2.49
CA SER A 201 21.79 -4.65 -1.80
C SER A 201 21.86 -5.86 -2.74
N GLU A 202 22.74 -6.82 -2.44
CA GLU A 202 22.86 -8.05 -3.23
C GLU A 202 21.53 -8.79 -3.35
N ALA A 203 20.81 -8.96 -2.23
CA ALA A 203 19.52 -9.66 -2.19
C ALA A 203 18.42 -8.91 -2.95
N ASN A 204 18.40 -7.57 -2.92
CA ASN A 204 17.43 -6.78 -3.67
C ASN A 204 17.70 -6.85 -5.16
N ARG A 205 18.98 -6.79 -5.57
CA ARG A 205 19.38 -6.92 -6.98
C ARG A 205 19.02 -8.30 -7.54
N GLU A 206 19.27 -9.37 -6.78
CA GLU A 206 18.89 -10.72 -7.18
C GLU A 206 17.38 -10.87 -7.33
N ALA A 207 16.59 -10.35 -6.39
CA ALA A 207 15.14 -10.34 -6.50
C ALA A 207 14.65 -9.57 -7.74
N CYS A 208 15.29 -8.43 -8.07
CA CYS A 208 14.98 -7.67 -9.29
C CYS A 208 15.26 -8.49 -10.56
N ILE A 209 16.35 -9.26 -10.59
CA ILE A 209 16.70 -10.16 -11.70
C ILE A 209 15.61 -11.24 -11.86
N GLN A 210 15.22 -11.91 -10.77
CA GLN A 210 14.18 -12.94 -10.79
C GLN A 210 12.83 -12.40 -11.27
N VAL A 211 12.45 -11.19 -10.85
CA VAL A 211 11.24 -10.51 -11.36
C VAL A 211 11.35 -10.22 -12.85
N ALA A 212 12.50 -9.77 -13.33
CA ALA A 212 12.71 -9.53 -14.76
C ALA A 212 12.57 -10.81 -15.59
N GLU A 213 13.21 -11.90 -15.16
CA GLU A 213 13.12 -13.20 -15.80
C GLU A 213 11.68 -13.73 -15.87
N SER A 214 10.94 -13.65 -14.74
CA SER A 214 9.54 -14.09 -14.68
C SER A 214 8.61 -13.30 -15.60
N ARG A 215 8.99 -12.06 -15.96
CA ARG A 215 8.23 -11.17 -16.85
C ARG A 215 8.76 -11.15 -18.30
N GLY A 216 9.67 -12.05 -18.67
CA GLY A 216 10.25 -12.11 -20.00
C GLY A 216 11.27 -11.00 -20.29
N ASN A 217 11.96 -10.52 -19.28
CA ASN A 217 13.04 -9.53 -19.36
C ASN A 217 12.65 -8.21 -20.07
N PRO A 218 11.62 -7.50 -19.59
CA PRO A 218 11.21 -6.25 -20.22
C PRO A 218 12.33 -5.22 -20.17
N LYS A 219 12.45 -4.41 -21.23
CA LYS A 219 13.57 -3.47 -21.45
C LYS A 219 13.80 -2.53 -20.24
N TRP A 220 12.76 -2.05 -19.61
CA TRP A 220 12.87 -1.14 -18.46
C TRP A 220 13.52 -1.81 -17.24
N LEU A 221 13.21 -3.10 -16.95
CA LEU A 221 13.87 -3.85 -15.86
C LEU A 221 15.31 -4.21 -16.20
N THR A 222 15.58 -4.66 -17.44
CA THR A 222 16.96 -4.98 -17.85
C THR A 222 17.87 -3.76 -17.84
N SER A 223 17.33 -2.57 -18.15
CA SER A 223 18.08 -1.31 -18.04
C SER A 223 18.40 -0.95 -16.58
N LEU A 224 17.45 -1.15 -15.65
CA LEU A 224 17.68 -0.99 -14.22
C LEU A 224 18.74 -1.97 -13.73
N ILE A 225 18.60 -3.27 -14.03
CA ILE A 225 19.54 -4.32 -13.62
C ILE A 225 20.96 -4.02 -14.10
N LYS A 226 21.13 -3.49 -15.33
CA LYS A 226 22.43 -3.07 -15.83
C LYS A 226 23.04 -1.99 -14.92
N ARG A 227 22.30 -0.93 -14.59
CA ARG A 227 22.76 0.14 -13.68
C ARG A 227 23.09 -0.41 -12.28
N LEU A 228 22.27 -1.31 -11.75
CA LEU A 228 22.51 -1.92 -10.44
C LEU A 228 23.82 -2.72 -10.41
N LYS A 229 24.14 -3.43 -11.51
CA LYS A 229 25.41 -4.20 -11.64
C LYS A 229 26.64 -3.30 -11.81
N GLU A 230 26.47 -2.11 -12.36
CA GLU A 230 27.54 -1.12 -12.58
C GLU A 230 27.73 -0.20 -11.37
N SER A 231 26.83 -0.19 -10.42
CA SER A 231 26.87 0.63 -9.20
C SER A 231 27.45 -0.16 -8.01
N GLU A 232 27.96 0.57 -7.02
CA GLU A 232 28.42 -0.03 -5.77
C GLU A 232 27.26 -0.69 -4.99
N ASN A 233 27.58 -1.75 -4.25
CA ASN A 233 26.63 -2.36 -3.33
C ASN A 233 26.25 -1.39 -2.22
N ASP A 234 25.06 -1.60 -1.63
CA ASP A 234 24.52 -0.84 -0.50
C ASP A 234 24.39 0.68 -0.76
N THR A 235 24.25 1.05 -2.04
CA THR A 235 23.96 2.42 -2.49
C THR A 235 22.57 2.53 -3.09
N PHE A 236 22.07 3.76 -3.24
CA PHE A 236 20.83 4.02 -3.95
C PHE A 236 21.10 4.32 -5.43
N VAL A 237 20.31 3.70 -6.30
CA VAL A 237 20.40 3.86 -7.76
C VAL A 237 19.05 4.36 -8.27
N ILE A 238 19.05 5.50 -8.96
CA ILE A 238 17.84 6.04 -9.58
C ILE A 238 17.23 5.01 -10.53
N TRP A 239 15.92 4.74 -10.35
CA TRP A 239 15.23 3.73 -11.17
C TRP A 239 15.12 4.17 -12.63
N ASP A 240 14.69 5.39 -12.88
CA ASP A 240 14.55 5.97 -14.21
C ASP A 240 15.07 7.41 -14.22
N GLU A 241 14.32 8.36 -13.67
CA GLU A 241 14.68 9.76 -13.51
C GLU A 241 14.38 10.23 -12.07
N GLU A 242 15.13 11.24 -11.59
CA GLU A 242 14.85 11.84 -10.25
C GLU A 242 13.50 12.56 -10.23
N THR A 243 13.14 13.18 -11.34
CA THR A 243 11.89 13.89 -11.53
C THR A 243 11.45 13.70 -12.96
N SER A 244 10.24 13.20 -13.16
CA SER A 244 9.66 12.98 -14.48
C SER A 244 8.56 13.99 -14.75
N SER A 245 8.48 14.47 -16.01
CA SER A 245 7.35 15.30 -16.45
C SER A 245 6.11 14.45 -16.66
N ILE A 246 4.95 15.01 -16.29
CA ILE A 246 3.64 14.46 -16.61
C ILE A 246 2.99 15.39 -17.61
N GLU A 247 2.83 14.93 -18.85
CA GLU A 247 2.25 15.66 -19.94
C GLU A 247 1.40 14.72 -20.79
N TYR A 248 0.26 15.20 -21.26
CA TYR A 248 -0.64 14.51 -22.19
C TYR A 248 -0.92 15.38 -23.41
N ASP A 249 -1.11 14.76 -24.56
CA ASP A 249 -1.27 15.45 -25.87
C ASP A 249 -2.49 16.37 -25.95
N SER A 250 -3.49 16.16 -25.10
CA SER A 250 -4.73 16.91 -25.13
C SER A 250 -5.33 17.11 -23.75
N ILE A 251 -6.05 18.22 -23.59
CA ILE A 251 -6.84 18.52 -22.40
C ILE A 251 -8.31 18.22 -22.69
N SER A 252 -8.91 17.32 -21.90
CA SER A 252 -10.34 17.05 -22.01
C SER A 252 -11.18 18.29 -21.63
N SER A 253 -12.25 18.54 -22.37
CA SER A 253 -13.20 19.61 -22.04
C SER A 253 -14.06 19.28 -20.81
N LYS A 254 -14.09 18.03 -20.36
CA LYS A 254 -14.79 17.53 -19.17
C LYS A 254 -13.88 16.64 -18.34
N PRO A 255 -14.06 16.62 -17.01
CA PRO A 255 -15.05 17.35 -16.20
C PRO A 255 -14.70 18.85 -16.09
N ILE A 256 -15.71 19.67 -15.78
CA ILE A 256 -15.50 21.08 -15.41
C ILE A 256 -14.90 21.18 -14.01
N LYS A 257 -15.47 20.42 -13.05
CA LYS A 257 -14.94 20.24 -11.70
C LYS A 257 -14.88 18.74 -11.39
N ALA A 258 -13.84 18.33 -10.65
CA ALA A 258 -13.69 16.96 -10.17
C ALA A 258 -13.45 16.91 -8.67
N ALA A 259 -14.02 15.92 -8.01
CA ALA A 259 -13.75 15.59 -6.61
C ALA A 259 -13.09 14.21 -6.51
N ILE A 260 -12.08 14.10 -5.64
CA ILE A 260 -11.56 12.80 -5.22
C ILE A 260 -11.96 12.58 -3.76
N ILE A 261 -12.73 11.53 -3.45
CA ILE A 261 -13.10 11.22 -2.07
C ILE A 261 -12.10 10.21 -1.52
N ILE A 262 -11.50 10.56 -0.39
CA ILE A 262 -10.50 9.75 0.31
C ILE A 262 -10.95 9.36 1.71
N ASP A 263 -10.29 8.35 2.27
CA ASP A 263 -10.34 7.98 3.68
C ASP A 263 -8.96 7.56 4.21
N ARG A 264 -8.93 7.13 5.46
CA ARG A 264 -7.72 6.67 6.15
C ARG A 264 -7.12 5.38 5.58
N LEU A 265 -7.83 4.62 4.74
CA LEU A 265 -7.35 3.38 4.12
C LEU A 265 -6.65 3.61 2.78
N VAL A 266 -6.82 4.80 2.19
CA VAL A 266 -6.14 5.17 0.94
C VAL A 266 -4.64 5.16 1.13
N SER A 267 -3.91 4.39 0.31
CA SER A 267 -2.46 4.19 0.46
C SER A 267 -1.75 3.82 -0.84
N SER A 268 -0.42 3.88 -0.84
CA SER A 268 0.45 3.40 -1.91
C SER A 268 0.13 4.04 -3.28
N SER A 269 -0.09 3.27 -4.34
CA SER A 269 -0.43 3.80 -5.68
C SER A 269 -1.64 4.74 -5.68
N ALA A 270 -2.58 4.59 -4.76
CA ALA A 270 -3.69 5.53 -4.64
C ALA A 270 -3.23 6.90 -4.09
N GLU A 271 -2.23 6.93 -3.22
CA GLU A 271 -1.58 8.18 -2.80
C GLU A 271 -0.74 8.80 -3.92
N GLN A 272 -0.05 7.97 -4.72
CA GLN A 272 0.67 8.45 -5.91
C GLN A 272 -0.27 9.15 -6.90
N MET A 273 -1.45 8.58 -7.16
CA MET A 273 -2.51 9.23 -7.96
C MET A 273 -2.84 10.63 -7.44
N LEU A 274 -3.00 10.79 -6.11
CA LEU A 274 -3.32 12.09 -5.52
C LEU A 274 -2.17 13.10 -5.69
N LEU A 275 -0.92 12.68 -5.55
CA LEU A 275 0.25 13.54 -5.75
C LEU A 275 0.34 14.00 -7.21
N GLU A 276 0.15 13.10 -8.16
CA GLU A 276 0.16 13.41 -9.59
C GLU A 276 -1.02 14.31 -9.99
N LEU A 277 -2.23 14.08 -9.46
CA LEU A 277 -3.37 14.99 -9.66
C LEU A 277 -3.13 16.39 -9.11
N LYS A 278 -2.55 16.50 -7.91
CA LYS A 278 -2.17 17.82 -7.34
C LYS A 278 -1.15 18.56 -8.20
N ALA A 279 -0.29 17.83 -8.92
CA ALA A 279 0.72 18.41 -9.79
C ALA A 279 0.18 18.80 -11.19
N THR A 280 -0.96 18.24 -11.63
CA THR A 280 -1.39 18.30 -13.05
C THR A 280 -2.83 18.75 -13.27
N SER A 281 -3.59 19.05 -12.19
CA SER A 281 -5.02 19.38 -12.33
C SER A 281 -5.48 20.43 -11.33
N HIS A 282 -5.83 21.63 -11.84
CA HIS A 282 -6.49 22.68 -11.06
C HIS A 282 -7.98 22.43 -10.84
N ARG A 283 -8.59 21.57 -11.67
CA ARG A 283 -10.02 21.24 -11.59
C ARG A 283 -10.36 20.20 -10.53
N THR A 284 -9.34 19.60 -9.88
CA THR A 284 -9.49 18.52 -8.92
C THR A 284 -9.39 19.03 -7.48
N THR A 285 -10.37 18.67 -6.65
CA THR A 285 -10.39 18.94 -5.20
C THR A 285 -10.47 17.62 -4.44
N ILE A 286 -9.64 17.46 -3.40
CA ILE A 286 -9.62 16.25 -2.56
C ILE A 286 -10.53 16.46 -1.36
N TYR A 287 -11.48 15.55 -1.16
CA TYR A 287 -12.46 15.53 -0.08
C TYR A 287 -12.21 14.33 0.84
N GLY A 288 -12.28 14.52 2.15
CA GLY A 288 -12.14 13.44 3.11
C GLY A 288 -12.37 13.91 4.53
N GLN A 289 -12.52 12.98 5.45
CA GLN A 289 -12.59 13.29 6.89
C GLN A 289 -11.19 13.33 7.50
N ASP A 290 -10.35 12.38 7.11
CA ASP A 290 -8.98 12.18 7.58
C ASP A 290 -7.98 12.27 6.43
N ASN A 291 -6.70 12.36 6.79
CA ASN A 291 -5.63 12.17 5.82
C ASN A 291 -5.58 10.71 5.36
N THR A 292 -4.94 10.44 4.24
CA THR A 292 -4.62 9.09 3.79
C THR A 292 -3.70 8.35 4.79
N LEU A 293 -3.40 7.09 4.53
CA LEU A 293 -2.60 6.25 5.44
C LEU A 293 -1.17 6.76 5.63
N GLY A 294 -0.56 7.29 4.57
CA GLY A 294 0.87 7.58 4.52
C GLY A 294 1.68 6.29 4.35
N CYS A 295 1.71 5.77 3.13
CA CYS A 295 2.40 4.54 2.76
C CYS A 295 2.82 4.59 1.29
N ILE A 296 3.73 5.52 0.94
CA ILE A 296 4.18 5.73 -0.45
C ILE A 296 5.68 6.05 -0.55
N ASP A 297 6.33 6.42 0.55
CA ASP A 297 7.72 6.82 0.51
C ASP A 297 8.67 5.64 0.27
N PHE A 298 8.31 4.45 0.75
CA PHE A 298 9.03 3.20 0.52
C PHE A 298 8.09 2.23 -0.19
N SER A 299 8.56 1.56 -1.26
CA SER A 299 7.68 0.78 -2.12
C SER A 299 8.40 -0.38 -2.84
N ASN A 300 7.71 -1.01 -3.79
CA ASN A 300 8.22 -2.17 -4.51
C ASN A 300 8.62 -3.31 -3.55
N THR A 301 7.66 -3.71 -2.72
CA THR A 301 7.83 -4.71 -1.67
C THR A 301 8.03 -6.10 -2.26
N ARG A 302 8.99 -6.85 -1.69
CA ARG A 302 9.25 -8.25 -2.02
C ARG A 302 9.15 -9.15 -0.79
N PRO A 303 8.87 -10.45 -0.96
CA PRO A 303 9.20 -11.44 0.07
C PRO A 303 10.72 -11.47 0.25
N ALA A 304 11.19 -11.26 1.48
CA ALA A 304 12.61 -11.22 1.80
C ALA A 304 13.11 -12.52 2.43
N ALA A 305 12.33 -13.10 3.34
CA ALA A 305 12.65 -14.37 3.97
C ALA A 305 11.40 -15.08 4.47
N GLN A 306 11.31 -16.39 4.23
CA GLN A 306 10.46 -17.25 5.03
C GLN A 306 11.23 -17.66 6.28
N LEU A 307 10.69 -17.36 7.45
CA LEU A 307 11.31 -17.71 8.72
C LEU A 307 11.36 -19.23 8.89
N PRO A 308 12.54 -19.83 9.15
CA PRO A 308 12.70 -21.27 9.01
C PRO A 308 11.89 -22.09 10.03
N ASN A 309 11.59 -21.52 11.19
CA ASN A 309 10.93 -22.25 12.26
C ASN A 309 9.41 -21.97 12.26
N CYS A 310 8.97 -20.72 12.42
CA CYS A 310 7.55 -20.38 12.47
C CYS A 310 6.86 -20.31 11.10
N LYS A 311 7.60 -20.37 9.98
CA LYS A 311 7.11 -20.31 8.60
C LYS A 311 6.46 -18.98 8.19
N ALA A 312 6.46 -17.98 9.04
CA ALA A 312 6.02 -16.63 8.71
C ALA A 312 6.89 -16.03 7.60
N MET A 313 6.32 -15.10 6.82
CA MET A 313 7.01 -14.45 5.70
C MET A 313 7.29 -12.99 6.03
N LEU A 314 8.55 -12.58 5.91
CA LEU A 314 8.97 -11.19 5.99
C LEU A 314 8.89 -10.54 4.61
N TYR A 315 8.30 -9.34 4.54
CA TYR A 315 8.23 -8.50 3.35
C TYR A 315 9.00 -7.20 3.58
N ILE A 316 9.78 -6.77 2.57
CA ILE A 316 10.65 -5.59 2.65
C ILE A 316 10.51 -4.77 1.37
N PRO A 317 10.32 -3.42 1.43
CA PRO A 317 10.40 -2.54 0.28
C PRO A 317 11.85 -2.39 -0.20
N MET A 318 12.02 -2.42 -1.52
CA MET A 318 13.32 -2.30 -2.19
C MET A 318 13.64 -0.88 -2.65
N THR A 319 12.65 -0.01 -2.73
CA THR A 319 12.82 1.35 -3.25
C THR A 319 12.34 2.39 -2.25
N ARG A 320 12.87 3.59 -2.37
CA ARG A 320 12.35 4.78 -1.71
C ARG A 320 12.12 5.91 -2.74
N SER A 321 11.21 6.82 -2.44
CA SER A 321 11.06 8.03 -3.24
C SER A 321 12.26 8.96 -3.07
N VAL A 322 12.69 9.62 -4.15
CA VAL A 322 13.77 10.62 -4.11
C VAL A 322 13.42 11.82 -3.20
N ARG A 323 12.14 12.05 -2.90
CA ARG A 323 11.73 13.09 -1.94
C ARG A 323 12.30 12.88 -0.54
N ILE A 324 12.58 11.63 -0.16
CA ILE A 324 13.20 11.32 1.14
C ILE A 324 14.57 11.94 1.27
N ALA A 325 15.40 11.92 0.22
CA ALA A 325 16.69 12.60 0.19
C ALA A 325 16.54 14.13 0.29
N LYS A 326 15.38 14.69 -0.08
CA LYS A 326 15.02 16.10 0.04
C LYS A 326 14.42 16.48 1.41
N GLY A 327 14.29 15.51 2.34
CA GLY A 327 13.68 15.70 3.66
C GLY A 327 12.16 15.83 3.63
N ILE A 328 11.51 15.32 2.59
CA ILE A 328 10.05 15.32 2.42
C ILE A 328 9.52 13.90 2.63
N SER A 329 8.60 13.73 3.57
CA SER A 329 7.94 12.46 3.83
C SER A 329 6.41 12.60 3.75
N ILE A 330 5.78 11.72 2.99
CA ILE A 330 4.32 11.54 2.96
C ILE A 330 3.92 10.50 4.01
N ASP A 331 4.75 9.50 4.26
CA ASP A 331 4.45 8.41 5.19
C ASP A 331 4.21 8.90 6.63
N GLU A 332 4.77 10.03 7.03
CA GLU A 332 4.59 10.55 8.39
C GLU A 332 3.16 11.04 8.65
N THR A 333 2.52 11.66 7.67
CA THR A 333 1.25 12.36 7.86
C THR A 333 0.13 11.90 6.95
N GLY A 334 0.44 11.20 5.85
CA GLY A 334 -0.49 10.98 4.75
C GLY A 334 -0.79 12.27 3.97
N ILE A 335 -1.64 12.15 2.96
CA ILE A 335 -2.11 13.27 2.13
C ILE A 335 -3.37 13.84 2.75
N LYS A 336 -3.32 15.15 3.06
CA LYS A 336 -4.44 15.86 3.65
C LYS A 336 -5.51 16.19 2.60
N PRO A 337 -6.82 16.00 2.89
CA PRO A 337 -7.88 16.49 2.03
C PRO A 337 -7.89 18.04 1.98
N ASP A 338 -8.26 18.60 0.83
CA ASP A 338 -8.43 20.03 0.64
C ASP A 338 -9.71 20.52 1.35
N VAL A 339 -10.75 19.68 1.32
CA VAL A 339 -12.04 19.96 1.99
C VAL A 339 -12.36 18.82 2.96
N ARG A 340 -12.54 19.16 4.25
CA ARG A 340 -12.94 18.18 5.28
C ARG A 340 -14.44 17.95 5.26
N ILE A 341 -14.84 16.68 5.08
CA ILE A 341 -16.22 16.24 5.22
C ILE A 341 -16.56 16.15 6.72
N LYS A 342 -17.63 16.84 7.14
CA LYS A 342 -18.06 16.89 8.55
C LYS A 342 -19.19 15.92 8.86
N LEU A 343 -19.60 15.10 7.91
CA LEU A 343 -20.61 14.07 8.10
C LEU A 343 -20.04 12.86 8.82
N PRO A 344 -20.85 12.07 9.54
CA PRO A 344 -20.42 10.77 10.07
C PRO A 344 -19.92 9.85 8.94
N LEU A 345 -19.10 8.87 9.30
CA LEU A 345 -18.71 7.82 8.34
C LEU A 345 -19.97 7.07 7.87
N PRO A 346 -20.05 6.79 6.56
CA PRO A 346 -21.13 5.96 6.02
C PRO A 346 -21.08 4.57 6.66
N LYS A 347 -22.23 4.01 6.98
CA LYS A 347 -22.33 2.67 7.58
C LYS A 347 -22.13 1.53 6.59
N ASN A 348 -22.35 1.82 5.31
CA ASN A 348 -22.23 0.86 4.22
C ASN A 348 -21.76 1.57 2.95
N LEU A 349 -20.78 0.99 2.25
CA LEU A 349 -20.25 1.47 0.95
C LEU A 349 -20.31 0.39 -0.13
N THR A 350 -21.16 -0.62 0.00
CA THR A 350 -21.23 -1.68 -1.01
C THR A 350 -21.77 -1.08 -2.32
N ASP A 351 -23.00 -1.20 -2.67
CA ASP A 351 -23.49 -0.82 -4.01
C ASP A 351 -24.35 0.47 -4.00
N ILE A 352 -24.12 1.37 -3.03
CA ILE A 352 -24.97 2.54 -2.85
C ILE A 352 -24.24 3.87 -3.05
N ILE A 353 -25.00 4.89 -3.39
CA ILE A 353 -24.59 6.29 -3.28
C ILE A 353 -24.85 6.69 -1.83
N ASP A 354 -23.80 7.00 -1.11
CA ASP A 354 -23.85 7.36 0.31
C ASP A 354 -23.94 8.89 0.53
N GLU A 355 -24.13 9.28 1.79
CA GLU A 355 -24.32 10.68 2.18
C GLU A 355 -23.10 11.55 1.86
N TRP A 356 -21.87 11.01 1.93
CA TRP A 356 -20.68 11.76 1.55
C TRP A 356 -20.68 12.07 0.06
N THR A 357 -21.01 11.08 -0.78
CA THR A 357 -21.08 11.24 -2.22
C THR A 357 -22.12 12.29 -2.62
N VAL A 358 -23.32 12.25 -2.00
CA VAL A 358 -24.38 13.24 -2.23
C VAL A 358 -23.93 14.65 -1.80
N TRP A 359 -23.32 14.74 -0.62
CA TRP A 359 -22.83 16.02 -0.08
C TRP A 359 -21.76 16.63 -1.00
N VAL A 360 -20.80 15.82 -1.48
CA VAL A 360 -19.74 16.27 -2.39
C VAL A 360 -20.32 16.69 -3.73
N ALA A 361 -21.30 15.95 -4.28
CA ALA A 361 -21.98 16.34 -5.51
C ALA A 361 -22.61 17.74 -5.38
N HIS A 362 -23.34 17.99 -4.30
CA HIS A 362 -23.92 19.31 -4.02
C HIS A 362 -22.87 20.41 -3.84
N ASP A 363 -21.70 20.07 -3.27
CA ASP A 363 -20.61 21.04 -3.11
C ASP A 363 -19.97 21.42 -4.44
N LEU A 364 -19.74 20.43 -5.32
CA LEU A 364 -19.25 20.68 -6.70
C LEU A 364 -20.20 21.55 -7.53
N GLU A 365 -21.50 21.44 -7.28
CA GLU A 365 -22.56 22.13 -8.04
C GLU A 365 -22.81 23.56 -7.57
N LYS A 366 -22.20 24.00 -6.47
CA LYS A 366 -22.21 25.39 -6.06
C LYS A 366 -21.44 26.25 -7.06
N GLU A 367 -21.99 27.42 -7.37
CA GLU A 367 -21.40 28.42 -8.26
C GLU A 367 -20.11 29.04 -7.70
#